data_02b5082fb5aeda5976edb451dee94066
#
_entry.id   02b5082fb5aeda5976edb451dee94066
#
_cell.length_a   1.000
_cell.length_b   1.000
_cell.length_c   1.000
_cell.angle_alpha   90.00
_cell.angle_beta   90.00
_cell.angle_gamma   90.00
#
_symmetry.space_group_name_H-M   'P 1'
#
loop_
_entity.id
_entity.type
_entity.pdbx_description
1 polymer ?
#
loop_
_entity_poly.entity_id
_entity_poly.type
_entity_poly.pdbx_seq_one_letter_code
_entity_poly.pdbx_strand_id
1 'polypeptide(L)'
;MSQLSINRVAEVLRGFNRVAVAVRGRADRPTLATIAGRSHRSACMFHAVSPAVPPEATVRVRDFALREGWRLEVINAAEFESDEYVSNPTNRCFYCKQSLYSAIDEIAGVTLDQIVSGTNSDDLHEYRPGLDAARQRGVRHPFAELGFTKEDVRRMARSLGLADTAEMPSSPCLSSRVETGIRITPSLLRLVDAAEKEVRAAIDANAIRCRIRSTGVVIEVDDQTLSELTGEQKETLTQAVKVVFNKGLVHPEISLAAYRVGSAF
;
A
#
# COMPACT_ATOMS: atom_id res chain seq x y z
N MET A 1 4.24 -17.52 22.49
CA MET A 1 3.47 -16.25 22.44
C MET A 1 2.80 -16.03 21.09
N SER A 2 3.50 -16.18 19.96
CA SER A 2 2.91 -15.92 18.62
C SER A 2 1.69 -16.77 18.28
N GLN A 3 1.68 -18.07 18.61
CA GLN A 3 0.53 -18.95 18.35
C GLN A 3 -0.72 -18.53 19.14
N LEU A 4 -0.55 -18.11 20.40
CA LEU A 4 -1.65 -17.61 21.22
C LEU A 4 -2.23 -16.32 20.62
N SER A 5 -1.38 -15.43 20.14
CA SER A 5 -1.81 -14.18 19.47
C SER A 5 -2.57 -14.48 18.18
N ILE A 6 -2.09 -15.41 17.35
CA ILE A 6 -2.79 -15.88 16.14
C ILE A 6 -4.18 -16.44 16.49
N ASN A 7 -4.27 -17.26 17.53
CA ASN A 7 -5.54 -17.85 17.96
C ASN A 7 -6.54 -16.78 18.41
N ARG A 8 -6.09 -15.74 19.15
CA ARG A 8 -6.96 -14.62 19.56
C ARG A 8 -7.53 -13.86 18.35
N VAL A 9 -6.72 -13.60 17.33
CA VAL A 9 -7.20 -12.98 16.07
C VAL A 9 -8.21 -13.88 15.37
N ALA A 10 -7.92 -15.18 15.29
CA ALA A 10 -8.81 -16.16 14.69
C ALA A 10 -10.16 -16.26 15.43
N GLU A 11 -10.18 -16.12 16.75
CA GLU A 11 -11.41 -16.09 17.56
C GLU A 11 -12.27 -14.87 17.22
N VAL A 12 -11.67 -13.68 17.10
CA VAL A 12 -12.40 -12.47 16.68
C VAL A 12 -13.02 -12.68 15.29
N LEU A 13 -12.27 -13.25 14.34
CA LEU A 13 -12.76 -13.49 12.98
C LEU A 13 -13.90 -14.51 12.97
N ARG A 14 -13.84 -15.59 13.76
CA ARG A 14 -14.91 -16.60 13.86
C ARG A 14 -16.21 -16.06 14.47
N GLY A 15 -16.17 -14.92 15.13
CA GLY A 15 -17.36 -14.23 15.64
C GLY A 15 -18.28 -13.67 14.52
N PHE A 16 -17.83 -13.66 13.27
CA PHE A 16 -18.59 -13.22 12.11
C PHE A 16 -18.98 -14.42 11.24
N ASN A 17 -20.12 -14.37 10.51
CA ASN A 17 -20.52 -15.44 9.61
C ASN A 17 -19.76 -15.35 8.27
N ARG A 18 -19.58 -14.13 7.74
CA ARG A 18 -18.85 -13.87 6.49
C ARG A 18 -17.94 -12.66 6.64
N VAL A 19 -16.68 -12.83 6.30
CA VAL A 19 -15.64 -11.81 6.48
C VAL A 19 -15.05 -11.42 5.13
N ALA A 20 -15.02 -10.12 4.84
CA ALA A 20 -14.24 -9.53 3.77
C ALA A 20 -12.94 -8.94 4.34
N VAL A 21 -11.80 -9.45 3.90
CA VAL A 21 -10.49 -8.94 4.30
C VAL A 21 -9.96 -7.99 3.24
N ALA A 22 -9.81 -6.70 3.58
CA ALA A 22 -9.23 -5.72 2.68
C ALA A 22 -7.71 -5.90 2.60
N VAL A 23 -7.19 -6.50 1.50
CA VAL A 23 -5.78 -6.81 1.31
C VAL A 23 -5.11 -5.76 0.40
N ARG A 24 -3.92 -5.32 0.77
CA ARG A 24 -2.97 -4.59 -0.10
C ARG A 24 -1.57 -5.20 0.10
N GLY A 25 -0.63 -4.95 -0.80
CA GLY A 25 0.70 -5.55 -0.78
C GLY A 25 1.66 -5.10 0.34
N ARG A 26 1.15 -4.77 1.56
CA ARG A 26 1.98 -4.44 2.75
C ARG A 26 2.00 -5.62 3.72
N ALA A 27 3.04 -5.71 4.54
CA ALA A 27 3.30 -6.82 5.46
C ALA A 27 2.12 -7.18 6.40
N ASP A 28 1.42 -6.20 6.95
CA ASP A 28 0.37 -6.40 7.96
C ASP A 28 -0.87 -7.13 7.40
N ARG A 29 -1.11 -7.02 6.12
CA ARG A 29 -2.34 -7.49 5.47
C ARG A 29 -2.32 -8.93 5.01
N PRO A 30 -1.23 -9.45 4.42
CA PRO A 30 -1.08 -10.88 4.20
C PRO A 30 -1.19 -11.68 5.50
N THR A 31 -0.67 -11.14 6.63
CA THR A 31 -0.77 -11.80 7.94
C THR A 31 -2.23 -11.98 8.36
N LEU A 32 -3.04 -10.91 8.31
CA LEU A 32 -4.47 -11.01 8.63
C LEU A 32 -5.21 -11.94 7.65
N ALA A 33 -4.93 -11.80 6.35
CA ALA A 33 -5.55 -12.62 5.31
C ALA A 33 -5.21 -14.11 5.49
N THR A 34 -3.96 -14.44 5.83
CA THR A 34 -3.55 -15.82 6.11
C THR A 34 -4.25 -16.37 7.35
N ILE A 35 -4.33 -15.58 8.43
CA ILE A 35 -5.08 -16.01 9.63
C ILE A 35 -6.57 -16.24 9.26
N ALA A 36 -7.18 -15.32 8.53
CA ALA A 36 -8.56 -15.43 8.11
C ALA A 36 -8.78 -16.66 7.21
N GLY A 37 -7.97 -16.84 6.17
CA GLY A 37 -8.08 -17.96 5.23
C GLY A 37 -7.92 -19.33 5.90
N ARG A 38 -6.97 -19.43 6.87
CA ARG A 38 -6.73 -20.69 7.60
C ARG A 38 -7.76 -20.98 8.70
N SER A 39 -8.44 -19.96 9.23
CA SER A 39 -9.33 -20.09 10.39
C SER A 39 -10.82 -19.89 10.09
N HIS A 40 -11.18 -19.38 8.91
CA HIS A 40 -12.55 -18.97 8.60
C HIS A 40 -12.95 -19.34 7.16
N ARG A 41 -13.81 -20.34 7.01
CA ARG A 41 -14.20 -20.91 5.70
C ARG A 41 -14.89 -19.91 4.75
N SER A 42 -15.59 -18.93 5.29
CA SER A 42 -16.32 -17.91 4.52
C SER A 42 -15.53 -16.61 4.37
N ALA A 43 -14.23 -16.61 4.70
CA ALA A 43 -13.39 -15.45 4.47
C ALA A 43 -13.10 -15.25 2.98
N CYS A 44 -13.26 -14.03 2.50
CA CYS A 44 -12.90 -13.60 1.14
C CYS A 44 -11.93 -12.42 1.21
N MET A 45 -10.83 -12.51 0.48
CA MET A 45 -9.81 -11.47 0.40
C MET A 45 -10.11 -10.56 -0.77
N PHE A 46 -10.22 -9.26 -0.51
CA PHE A 46 -10.46 -8.25 -1.54
C PHE A 46 -9.21 -7.42 -1.79
N HIS A 47 -8.71 -7.46 -3.00
CA HIS A 47 -7.59 -6.67 -3.46
C HIS A 47 -8.02 -5.66 -4.50
N ALA A 48 -7.96 -4.37 -4.16
CA ALA A 48 -8.26 -3.33 -5.12
C ALA A 48 -7.03 -3.05 -6.01
N VAL A 49 -7.24 -3.06 -7.30
CA VAL A 49 -6.28 -2.62 -8.33
C VAL A 49 -6.66 -1.23 -8.81
N SER A 50 -5.67 -0.40 -9.03
CA SER A 50 -5.83 0.94 -9.60
C SER A 50 -4.48 1.46 -10.07
N PRO A 51 -4.43 2.59 -10.79
CA PRO A 51 -3.18 3.26 -11.14
C PRO A 51 -2.28 3.61 -9.95
N ALA A 52 -2.84 3.73 -8.75
CA ALA A 52 -2.07 3.99 -7.52
C ALA A 52 -1.40 2.75 -6.92
N VAL A 53 -1.75 1.56 -7.40
CA VAL A 53 -1.19 0.28 -6.92
C VAL A 53 -0.13 -0.22 -7.89
N PRO A 54 1.14 -0.32 -7.48
CA PRO A 54 2.17 -0.90 -8.36
C PRO A 54 1.77 -2.31 -8.83
N PRO A 55 1.95 -2.64 -10.12
CA PRO A 55 1.58 -3.96 -10.65
C PRO A 55 2.16 -5.13 -9.86
N GLU A 56 3.41 -5.00 -9.38
CA GLU A 56 4.10 -6.01 -8.59
C GLU A 56 3.40 -6.30 -7.26
N ALA A 57 2.69 -5.31 -6.70
CA ALA A 57 1.90 -5.53 -5.48
C ALA A 57 0.72 -6.45 -5.73
N THR A 58 0.08 -6.35 -6.91
CA THR A 58 -1.00 -7.25 -7.32
C THR A 58 -0.49 -8.65 -7.59
N VAL A 59 0.67 -8.78 -8.28
CA VAL A 59 1.31 -10.09 -8.50
C VAL A 59 1.56 -10.77 -7.15
N ARG A 60 2.19 -10.09 -6.20
CA ARG A 60 2.44 -10.64 -4.86
C ARG A 60 1.17 -11.10 -4.14
N VAL A 61 0.09 -10.32 -4.22
CA VAL A 61 -1.19 -10.72 -3.57
C VAL A 61 -1.75 -11.99 -4.21
N ARG A 62 -1.67 -12.13 -5.53
CA ARG A 62 -2.10 -13.33 -6.25
C ARG A 62 -1.24 -14.55 -5.89
N ASP A 63 0.07 -14.38 -5.77
CA ASP A 63 0.99 -15.44 -5.36
C ASP A 63 0.69 -15.90 -3.92
N PHE A 64 0.40 -14.97 -3.02
CA PHE A 64 -0.06 -15.29 -1.66
C PHE A 64 -1.38 -16.07 -1.70
N ALA A 65 -2.34 -15.62 -2.50
CA ALA A 65 -3.64 -16.28 -2.61
C ALA A 65 -3.50 -17.72 -3.11
N LEU A 66 -2.64 -17.95 -4.10
CA LEU A 66 -2.34 -19.30 -4.61
C LEU A 66 -1.68 -20.17 -3.56
N ARG A 67 -0.63 -19.68 -2.88
CA ARG A 67 0.08 -20.43 -1.85
C ARG A 67 -0.77 -20.80 -0.65
N GLU A 68 -1.62 -19.87 -0.22
CA GLU A 68 -2.44 -20.01 0.98
C GLU A 68 -3.85 -20.55 0.70
N GLY A 69 -4.20 -20.74 -0.57
CA GLY A 69 -5.54 -21.16 -0.97
C GLY A 69 -6.63 -20.13 -0.64
N TRP A 70 -6.33 -18.82 -0.70
CA TRP A 70 -7.32 -17.79 -0.41
C TRP A 70 -8.39 -17.72 -1.49
N ARG A 71 -9.65 -17.51 -1.07
CA ARG A 71 -10.65 -16.94 -1.95
C ARG A 71 -10.33 -15.46 -2.17
N LEU A 72 -9.79 -15.11 -3.33
CA LEU A 72 -9.36 -13.76 -3.68
C LEU A 72 -10.28 -13.17 -4.75
N GLU A 73 -10.82 -11.99 -4.44
CA GLU A 73 -11.52 -11.12 -5.40
C GLU A 73 -10.61 -9.92 -5.70
N VAL A 74 -10.30 -9.74 -6.99
CA VAL A 74 -9.55 -8.57 -7.47
C VAL A 74 -10.56 -7.58 -8.04
N ILE A 75 -10.64 -6.40 -7.41
CA ILE A 75 -11.70 -5.42 -7.68
C ILE A 75 -11.13 -4.09 -8.16
N ASN A 76 -11.94 -3.31 -8.86
CA ASN A 76 -11.69 -1.89 -9.12
C ASN A 76 -12.45 -1.07 -8.06
N ALA A 77 -11.75 -0.25 -7.30
CA ALA A 77 -12.38 0.59 -6.28
C ALA A 77 -12.85 1.95 -6.84
N ALA A 78 -12.58 2.23 -8.11
CA ALA A 78 -13.00 3.43 -8.84
C ALA A 78 -12.62 4.78 -8.18
N GLU A 79 -11.59 4.80 -7.32
CA GLU A 79 -11.19 6.02 -6.61
C GLU A 79 -10.74 7.14 -7.55
N PHE A 80 -10.28 6.81 -8.77
CA PHE A 80 -9.91 7.81 -9.79
C PHE A 80 -11.11 8.49 -10.45
N GLU A 81 -12.32 8.01 -10.22
CA GLU A 81 -13.57 8.64 -10.66
C GLU A 81 -14.05 9.72 -9.67
N SER A 82 -13.47 9.76 -8.44
CA SER A 82 -13.76 10.79 -7.44
C SER A 82 -12.84 12.00 -7.62
N ASP A 83 -13.45 13.17 -7.85
CA ASP A 83 -12.72 14.45 -7.91
C ASP A 83 -12.04 14.77 -6.58
N GLU A 84 -12.63 14.41 -5.47
CA GLU A 84 -12.06 14.59 -4.14
C GLU A 84 -10.75 13.79 -3.99
N TYR A 85 -10.71 12.56 -4.51
CA TYR A 85 -9.48 11.77 -4.48
C TYR A 85 -8.41 12.32 -5.40
N VAL A 86 -8.76 12.61 -6.67
CA VAL A 86 -7.77 13.03 -7.67
C VAL A 86 -7.26 14.46 -7.47
N SER A 87 -8.01 15.31 -6.76
CA SER A 87 -7.52 16.65 -6.33
C SER A 87 -6.36 16.56 -5.33
N ASN A 88 -6.10 15.38 -4.78
CA ASN A 88 -4.96 15.07 -3.92
C ASN A 88 -4.88 15.92 -2.64
N PRO A 89 -5.94 16.00 -1.85
CA PRO A 89 -5.90 16.70 -0.57
C PRO A 89 -5.07 15.95 0.48
N THR A 90 -4.75 16.60 1.59
CA THR A 90 -4.02 16.00 2.72
C THR A 90 -4.71 14.75 3.26
N ASN A 91 -6.03 14.71 3.23
CA ASN A 91 -6.86 13.57 3.66
C ASN A 91 -7.21 12.60 2.49
N ARG A 92 -6.50 12.62 1.37
CA ARG A 92 -6.72 11.74 0.21
C ARG A 92 -6.97 10.27 0.58
N CYS A 93 -6.27 9.76 1.63
CA CYS A 93 -6.43 8.39 2.08
C CYS A 93 -7.84 8.07 2.61
N PHE A 94 -8.59 9.08 3.05
CA PHE A 94 -9.99 8.92 3.42
C PHE A 94 -10.82 8.51 2.20
N TYR A 95 -10.77 9.28 1.12
CA TYR A 95 -11.51 9.02 -0.12
C TYR A 95 -11.13 7.68 -0.76
N CYS A 96 -9.82 7.38 -0.83
CA CYS A 96 -9.34 6.08 -1.31
C CYS A 96 -9.92 4.91 -0.51
N LYS A 97 -10.05 5.05 0.83
CA LYS A 97 -10.60 4.00 1.68
C LYS A 97 -12.11 3.92 1.58
N GLN A 98 -12.77 5.06 1.45
CA GLN A 98 -14.21 5.11 1.24
C GLN A 98 -14.61 4.39 -0.06
N SER A 99 -13.93 4.66 -1.18
CA SER A 99 -14.14 3.95 -2.45
C SER A 99 -13.89 2.45 -2.32
N LEU A 100 -12.79 2.05 -1.65
CA LEU A 100 -12.48 0.63 -1.42
C LEU A 100 -13.58 -0.09 -0.66
N TYR A 101 -14.04 0.48 0.44
CA TYR A 101 -15.06 -0.17 1.27
C TYR A 101 -16.41 -0.19 0.59
N SER A 102 -16.79 0.86 -0.17
CA SER A 102 -18.00 0.86 -0.99
C SER A 102 -17.97 -0.25 -2.04
N ALA A 103 -16.85 -0.41 -2.76
CA ALA A 103 -16.72 -1.46 -3.76
C ALA A 103 -16.78 -2.88 -3.15
N ILE A 104 -16.23 -3.07 -1.94
CA ILE A 104 -16.36 -4.34 -1.21
C ILE A 104 -17.80 -4.62 -0.83
N ASP A 105 -18.52 -3.63 -0.27
CA ASP A 105 -19.92 -3.76 0.12
C ASP A 105 -20.81 -4.11 -1.09
N GLU A 106 -20.59 -3.44 -2.23
CA GLU A 106 -21.33 -3.67 -3.46
C GLU A 106 -21.15 -5.10 -3.99
N ILE A 107 -19.90 -5.58 -4.05
CA ILE A 107 -19.57 -6.90 -4.61
C ILE A 107 -19.95 -8.02 -3.64
N ALA A 108 -19.70 -7.84 -2.35
CA ALA A 108 -20.00 -8.85 -1.33
C ALA A 108 -21.51 -8.94 -1.02
N GLY A 109 -22.25 -7.84 -1.24
CA GLY A 109 -23.69 -7.76 -1.15
C GLY A 109 -24.22 -7.97 0.28
N VAL A 110 -25.53 -8.16 0.39
CA VAL A 110 -26.26 -8.27 1.68
C VAL A 110 -25.83 -9.45 2.57
N THR A 111 -25.02 -10.35 2.05
CA THR A 111 -24.54 -11.53 2.80
C THR A 111 -23.22 -11.27 3.54
N LEU A 112 -22.60 -10.11 3.35
CA LEU A 112 -21.40 -9.71 4.08
C LEU A 112 -21.76 -9.31 5.52
N ASP A 113 -21.08 -9.91 6.48
CA ASP A 113 -21.22 -9.53 7.89
C ASP A 113 -20.26 -8.42 8.26
N GLN A 114 -18.99 -8.58 7.87
CA GLN A 114 -17.94 -7.68 8.35
C GLN A 114 -16.80 -7.50 7.37
N ILE A 115 -16.43 -6.23 7.14
CA ILE A 115 -15.14 -5.87 6.54
C ILE A 115 -14.11 -5.76 7.66
N VAL A 116 -12.93 -6.38 7.45
CA VAL A 116 -11.79 -6.26 8.36
C VAL A 116 -10.54 -5.76 7.64
N SER A 117 -9.67 -5.08 8.35
CA SER A 117 -8.38 -4.65 7.80
C SER A 117 -7.23 -4.84 8.80
N GLY A 118 -6.01 -4.94 8.28
CA GLY A 118 -4.80 -5.24 9.07
C GLY A 118 -4.18 -4.01 9.76
N THR A 119 -4.97 -3.03 10.19
CA THR A 119 -4.51 -1.92 11.02
C THR A 119 -4.08 -2.46 12.39
N ASN A 120 -2.90 -2.06 12.86
CA ASN A 120 -2.34 -2.44 14.16
C ASN A 120 -2.45 -1.27 15.17
N SER A 121 -2.08 -1.48 16.43
CA SER A 121 -2.21 -0.46 17.48
C SER A 121 -1.34 0.78 17.24
N ASP A 122 -0.14 0.62 16.66
CA ASP A 122 0.74 1.75 16.37
C ASP A 122 0.13 2.70 15.33
N ASP A 123 -0.64 2.14 14.37
CA ASP A 123 -1.34 2.91 13.35
C ASP A 123 -2.39 3.88 13.91
N LEU A 124 -2.92 3.62 15.14
CA LEU A 124 -3.94 4.45 15.78
C LEU A 124 -3.38 5.78 16.31
N HIS A 125 -2.08 5.85 16.54
CA HIS A 125 -1.40 7.04 17.07
C HIS A 125 -0.85 7.96 15.98
N GLU A 126 -1.00 7.59 14.70
CA GLU A 126 -0.59 8.39 13.56
C GLU A 126 -1.78 9.09 12.91
N TYR A 127 -1.53 10.23 12.25
CA TYR A 127 -2.54 10.86 11.40
C TYR A 127 -2.84 9.98 10.19
N ARG A 128 -3.96 9.28 10.24
CA ARG A 128 -4.40 8.35 9.19
C ARG A 128 -5.87 8.57 8.82
N PRO A 129 -6.15 9.51 7.90
CA PRO A 129 -7.53 9.81 7.48
C PRO A 129 -8.32 8.59 7.01
N GLY A 130 -7.63 7.55 6.53
CA GLY A 130 -8.28 6.29 6.16
C GLY A 130 -8.92 5.52 7.32
N LEU A 131 -8.59 5.82 8.59
CA LEU A 131 -9.25 5.26 9.76
C LEU A 131 -10.64 5.88 9.98
N ASP A 132 -10.81 7.14 9.61
CA ASP A 132 -12.13 7.79 9.68
C ASP A 132 -13.10 7.18 8.66
N ALA A 133 -12.63 6.90 7.44
CA ALA A 133 -13.42 6.15 6.45
C ALA A 133 -13.77 4.74 6.94
N ALA A 134 -12.82 4.06 7.59
CA ALA A 134 -13.06 2.74 8.19
C ALA A 134 -14.12 2.81 9.29
N ARG A 135 -14.03 3.80 10.17
CA ARG A 135 -15.01 4.01 11.26
C ARG A 135 -16.42 4.27 10.72
N GLN A 136 -16.55 5.12 9.69
CA GLN A 136 -17.83 5.42 9.06
C GLN A 136 -18.49 4.17 8.42
N ARG A 137 -17.69 3.21 7.97
CA ARG A 137 -18.15 1.96 7.37
C ARG A 137 -18.16 0.76 8.32
N GLY A 138 -17.96 0.97 9.61
CA GLY A 138 -17.95 -0.10 10.60
C GLY A 138 -16.85 -1.15 10.37
N VAL A 139 -15.76 -0.80 9.68
CA VAL A 139 -14.65 -1.71 9.43
C VAL A 139 -13.92 -2.03 10.73
N ARG A 140 -13.73 -3.32 11.01
CA ARG A 140 -13.04 -3.78 12.21
C ARG A 140 -11.54 -3.94 11.97
N HIS A 141 -10.78 -3.79 13.02
CA HIS A 141 -9.31 -3.85 13.01
C HIS A 141 -8.80 -4.86 14.05
N PRO A 142 -8.88 -6.17 13.81
CA PRO A 142 -8.62 -7.19 14.84
C PRO A 142 -7.27 -7.04 15.53
N PHE A 143 -6.21 -6.62 14.82
CA PHE A 143 -4.91 -6.39 15.46
C PHE A 143 -4.94 -5.21 16.42
N ALA A 144 -5.50 -4.07 15.99
CA ALA A 144 -5.59 -2.88 16.84
C ALA A 144 -6.52 -3.10 18.04
N GLU A 145 -7.66 -3.77 17.84
CA GLU A 145 -8.63 -4.08 18.88
C GLU A 145 -8.06 -5.00 19.98
N LEU A 146 -7.14 -5.88 19.59
CA LEU A 146 -6.41 -6.76 20.52
C LEU A 146 -5.13 -6.14 21.08
N GLY A 147 -4.82 -4.89 20.71
CA GLY A 147 -3.64 -4.16 21.17
C GLY A 147 -2.31 -4.65 20.55
N PHE A 148 -2.36 -5.35 19.41
CA PHE A 148 -1.14 -5.83 18.76
C PHE A 148 -0.42 -4.71 18.01
N THR A 149 0.87 -4.57 18.29
CA THR A 149 1.79 -3.65 17.64
C THR A 149 2.22 -4.17 16.26
N LYS A 150 2.87 -3.33 15.50
CA LYS A 150 3.48 -3.71 14.21
C LYS A 150 4.50 -4.84 14.39
N GLU A 151 5.27 -4.83 15.49
CA GLU A 151 6.22 -5.89 15.77
C GLU A 151 5.53 -7.21 16.14
N ASP A 152 4.41 -7.16 16.87
CA ASP A 152 3.59 -8.34 17.13
C ASP A 152 3.07 -8.96 15.84
N VAL A 153 2.59 -8.14 14.90
CA VAL A 153 2.13 -8.60 13.59
C VAL A 153 3.27 -9.23 12.78
N ARG A 154 4.47 -8.65 12.80
CA ARG A 154 5.65 -9.25 12.16
C ARG A 154 6.03 -10.60 12.77
N ARG A 155 5.98 -10.72 14.10
CA ARG A 155 6.23 -12.00 14.78
C ARG A 155 5.20 -13.06 14.40
N MET A 156 3.92 -12.69 14.31
CA MET A 156 2.87 -13.58 13.80
C MET A 156 3.14 -13.99 12.35
N ALA A 157 3.55 -13.06 11.48
CA ALA A 157 3.90 -13.34 10.09
C ALA A 157 5.03 -14.40 10.00
N ARG A 158 6.12 -14.23 10.76
CA ARG A 158 7.20 -15.22 10.81
C ARG A 158 6.70 -16.60 11.25
N SER A 159 5.85 -16.64 12.29
CA SER A 159 5.27 -17.90 12.80
C SER A 159 4.32 -18.58 11.84
N LEU A 160 3.72 -17.83 10.92
CA LEU A 160 2.85 -18.34 9.86
C LEU A 160 3.63 -18.83 8.63
N GLY A 161 4.95 -18.67 8.59
CA GLY A 161 5.80 -18.99 7.44
C GLY A 161 5.84 -17.85 6.40
N LEU A 162 5.50 -16.63 6.79
CA LEU A 162 5.50 -15.44 5.93
C LEU A 162 6.73 -14.54 6.20
N ALA A 163 7.91 -15.15 6.38
CA ALA A 163 9.13 -14.44 6.75
C ALA A 163 9.47 -13.32 5.76
N ASP A 164 9.39 -13.59 4.46
CA ASP A 164 9.62 -12.60 3.39
C ASP A 164 8.72 -11.36 3.56
N THR A 165 7.47 -11.58 3.99
CA THR A 165 6.50 -10.51 4.23
C THR A 165 6.83 -9.71 5.48
N ALA A 166 7.31 -10.38 6.54
CA ALA A 166 7.63 -9.72 7.81
C ALA A 166 8.77 -8.71 7.65
N GLU A 167 9.73 -8.99 6.77
CA GLU A 167 10.90 -8.14 6.52
C GLU A 167 10.66 -7.10 5.42
N MET A 168 9.53 -7.13 4.72
CA MET A 168 9.25 -6.18 3.64
C MET A 168 9.18 -4.74 4.17
N PRO A 169 9.88 -3.81 3.51
CA PRO A 169 9.76 -2.40 3.84
C PRO A 169 8.35 -1.87 3.54
N SER A 170 7.99 -0.78 4.21
CA SER A 170 6.72 -0.10 3.94
C SER A 170 6.66 0.35 2.48
N SER A 171 5.67 -0.13 1.73
CA SER A 171 5.44 0.24 0.33
C SER A 171 4.14 1.05 0.20
N PRO A 172 4.20 2.39 0.38
CA PRO A 172 3.04 3.26 0.17
C PRO A 172 2.61 3.25 -1.31
N CYS A 173 1.34 3.62 -1.58
CA CYS A 173 0.82 3.70 -2.94
C CYS A 173 1.53 4.78 -3.77
N LEU A 174 1.51 4.66 -5.11
CA LEU A 174 2.16 5.62 -6.01
C LEU A 174 1.65 7.05 -5.83
N SER A 175 0.38 7.24 -5.46
CA SER A 175 -0.19 8.57 -5.18
C SER A 175 0.57 9.31 -4.06
N SER A 176 1.25 8.61 -3.16
CA SER A 176 2.09 9.25 -2.14
C SER A 176 3.36 9.89 -2.70
N ARG A 177 3.66 9.71 -3.98
CA ARG A 177 4.79 10.36 -4.67
C ARG A 177 4.43 11.75 -5.17
N VAL A 178 3.14 12.05 -5.23
CA VAL A 178 2.65 13.35 -5.75
C VAL A 178 2.40 14.28 -4.56
N GLU A 179 2.99 15.47 -4.62
CA GLU A 179 2.82 16.52 -3.61
C GLU A 179 1.34 16.89 -3.47
N THR A 180 0.92 17.09 -2.23
CA THR A 180 -0.45 17.49 -1.90
C THR A 180 -0.88 18.72 -2.69
N GLY A 181 -2.09 18.69 -3.25
CA GLY A 181 -2.64 19.75 -4.09
C GLY A 181 -2.31 19.62 -5.58
N ILE A 182 -1.30 18.81 -5.96
CA ILE A 182 -1.09 18.46 -7.37
C ILE A 182 -2.04 17.35 -7.77
N ARG A 183 -2.85 17.58 -8.79
CA ARG A 183 -3.85 16.63 -9.28
C ARG A 183 -3.19 15.29 -9.69
N ILE A 184 -3.73 14.19 -9.20
CA ILE A 184 -3.26 12.85 -9.52
C ILE A 184 -3.99 12.37 -10.79
N THR A 185 -3.20 11.86 -11.76
CA THR A 185 -3.76 11.22 -12.95
C THR A 185 -3.17 9.82 -13.13
N PRO A 186 -3.91 8.89 -13.77
CA PRO A 186 -3.38 7.58 -14.10
C PRO A 186 -2.09 7.63 -14.94
N SER A 187 -1.99 8.57 -15.86
CA SER A 187 -0.80 8.78 -16.71
C SER A 187 0.41 9.20 -15.88
N LEU A 188 0.23 10.17 -14.96
CA LEU A 188 1.29 10.63 -14.08
C LEU A 188 1.85 9.49 -13.21
N LEU A 189 0.96 8.67 -12.62
CA LEU A 189 1.40 7.57 -11.78
C LEU A 189 2.12 6.46 -12.55
N ARG A 190 1.74 6.23 -13.82
CA ARG A 190 2.52 5.32 -14.69
C ARG A 190 3.93 5.85 -14.97
N LEU A 191 4.10 7.16 -15.18
CA LEU A 191 5.42 7.76 -15.34
C LEU A 191 6.26 7.63 -14.06
N VAL A 192 5.65 7.86 -12.90
CA VAL A 192 6.31 7.67 -11.60
C VAL A 192 6.76 6.22 -11.40
N ASP A 193 5.90 5.25 -11.68
CA ASP A 193 6.24 3.83 -11.56
C ASP A 193 7.37 3.43 -12.52
N ALA A 194 7.29 3.89 -13.77
CA ALA A 194 8.34 3.65 -14.77
C ALA A 194 9.68 4.28 -14.35
N ALA A 195 9.67 5.51 -13.85
CA ALA A 195 10.87 6.19 -13.37
C ALA A 195 11.49 5.46 -12.16
N GLU A 196 10.69 5.03 -11.17
CA GLU A 196 11.20 4.23 -10.05
C GLU A 196 11.80 2.90 -10.52
N LYS A 197 11.27 2.27 -11.58
CA LYS A 197 11.81 1.05 -12.18
C LYS A 197 13.13 1.27 -12.87
N GLU A 198 13.25 2.32 -13.67
CA GLU A 198 14.52 2.68 -14.33
C GLU A 198 15.63 2.94 -13.31
N VAL A 199 15.34 3.72 -12.27
CA VAL A 199 16.31 3.97 -11.19
C VAL A 199 16.71 2.67 -10.49
N ARG A 200 15.72 1.80 -10.17
CA ARG A 200 15.97 0.51 -9.51
C ARG A 200 16.78 -0.47 -10.37
N ALA A 201 16.66 -0.38 -11.68
CA ALA A 201 17.46 -1.18 -12.59
C ALA A 201 18.93 -0.71 -12.68
N ALA A 202 19.17 0.57 -12.39
CA ALA A 202 20.48 1.19 -12.51
C ALA A 202 21.30 1.18 -11.21
N ILE A 203 20.63 1.18 -10.05
CA ILE A 203 21.30 1.22 -8.73
C ILE A 203 20.60 0.29 -7.72
N ASP A 204 21.39 -0.30 -6.85
CA ASP A 204 20.90 -1.02 -5.66
C ASP A 204 20.76 -0.04 -4.50
N ALA A 205 19.54 0.26 -4.12
CA ALA A 205 19.22 1.21 -3.04
C ALA A 205 18.09 0.69 -2.16
N ASN A 206 18.20 0.92 -0.86
CA ASN A 206 17.20 0.50 0.12
C ASN A 206 15.87 1.27 -0.04
N ALA A 207 15.94 2.50 -0.51
CA ALA A 207 14.78 3.33 -0.79
C ALA A 207 14.93 4.07 -2.11
N ILE A 208 13.92 3.98 -2.99
CA ILE A 208 13.83 4.76 -4.22
C ILE A 208 12.41 5.34 -4.28
N ARG A 209 12.30 6.65 -4.47
CA ARG A 209 11.03 7.35 -4.66
C ARG A 209 11.16 8.42 -5.72
N CYS A 210 10.29 8.38 -6.72
CA CYS A 210 10.17 9.44 -7.71
C CYS A 210 9.05 10.39 -7.28
N ARG A 211 9.39 11.56 -6.75
CA ARG A 211 8.45 12.57 -6.25
C ARG A 211 8.10 13.57 -7.32
N ILE A 212 6.80 13.84 -7.43
CA ILE A 212 6.27 14.95 -8.22
C ILE A 212 6.06 16.13 -7.27
N ARG A 213 6.79 17.19 -7.50
CA ARG A 213 6.71 18.44 -6.72
C ARG A 213 6.25 19.57 -7.61
N SER A 214 5.77 20.66 -7.02
CA SER A 214 5.48 21.90 -7.73
C SER A 214 6.71 22.49 -8.45
N THR A 215 7.91 22.16 -7.96
CA THR A 215 9.21 22.58 -8.52
C THR A 215 9.79 21.64 -9.57
N GLY A 216 9.18 20.48 -9.80
CA GLY A 216 9.70 19.47 -10.74
C GLY A 216 9.64 18.03 -10.20
N VAL A 217 10.51 17.17 -10.71
CA VAL A 217 10.62 15.78 -10.30
C VAL A 217 11.87 15.58 -9.44
N VAL A 218 11.68 14.96 -8.26
CA VAL A 218 12.78 14.66 -7.34
C VAL A 218 12.92 13.15 -7.18
N ILE A 219 14.09 12.61 -7.50
CA ILE A 219 14.43 11.22 -7.23
C ILE A 219 15.06 11.15 -5.84
N GLU A 220 14.34 10.57 -4.89
CA GLU A 220 14.83 10.34 -3.54
C GLU A 220 15.40 8.92 -3.44
N VAL A 221 16.65 8.81 -2.97
CA VAL A 221 17.31 7.56 -2.60
C VAL A 221 17.82 7.63 -1.18
N ASP A 222 18.09 6.51 -0.52
CA ASP A 222 18.64 6.53 0.84
C ASP A 222 19.99 7.28 0.90
N ASP A 223 20.31 7.84 2.08
CA ASP A 223 21.46 8.70 2.29
C ASP A 223 22.79 8.04 1.89
N GLN A 224 22.94 6.76 2.23
CA GLN A 224 24.15 6.01 1.91
C GLN A 224 24.34 5.94 0.39
N THR A 225 23.32 5.43 -0.31
CA THR A 225 23.36 5.33 -1.78
C THR A 225 23.63 6.70 -2.42
N LEU A 226 22.95 7.76 -1.97
CA LEU A 226 23.13 9.10 -2.53
C LEU A 226 24.58 9.61 -2.39
N SER A 227 25.23 9.30 -1.27
CA SER A 227 26.61 9.72 -0.99
C SER A 227 27.65 8.95 -1.81
N GLU A 228 27.34 7.68 -2.17
CA GLU A 228 28.21 6.80 -2.95
C GLU A 228 28.12 7.06 -4.46
N LEU A 229 27.03 7.67 -4.95
CA LEU A 229 26.86 8.00 -6.36
C LEU A 229 27.86 9.05 -6.85
N THR A 230 28.59 8.71 -7.92
CA THR A 230 29.46 9.67 -8.65
C THR A 230 28.64 10.73 -9.38
N GLY A 231 29.27 11.82 -9.82
CA GLY A 231 28.63 12.84 -10.64
C GLY A 231 28.05 12.28 -11.93
N GLU A 232 28.80 11.42 -12.62
CA GLU A 232 28.38 10.74 -13.85
C GLU A 232 27.16 9.82 -13.64
N GLN A 233 27.17 9.06 -12.56
CA GLN A 233 25.99 8.22 -12.21
C GLN A 233 24.74 9.05 -11.92
N LYS A 234 24.88 10.17 -11.19
CA LYS A 234 23.78 11.11 -10.93
C LYS A 234 23.20 11.69 -12.21
N GLU A 235 24.07 12.07 -13.15
CA GLU A 235 23.65 12.59 -14.44
C GLU A 235 22.93 11.50 -15.28
N THR A 236 23.48 10.28 -15.31
CA THR A 236 22.88 9.13 -16.00
C THR A 236 21.48 8.83 -15.47
N LEU A 237 21.29 8.78 -14.15
CA LEU A 237 19.99 8.58 -13.52
C LEU A 237 19.01 9.69 -13.88
N THR A 238 19.43 10.93 -13.79
CA THR A 238 18.64 12.12 -14.14
C THR A 238 18.18 12.02 -15.59
N GLN A 239 19.08 11.68 -16.51
CA GLN A 239 18.77 11.55 -17.93
C GLN A 239 17.81 10.38 -18.20
N ALA A 240 17.98 9.23 -17.55
CA ALA A 240 17.08 8.08 -17.68
C ALA A 240 15.64 8.47 -17.29
N VAL A 241 15.48 9.13 -16.15
CA VAL A 241 14.17 9.60 -15.70
C VAL A 241 13.60 10.68 -16.62
N LYS A 242 14.44 11.58 -17.15
CA LYS A 242 14.03 12.58 -18.14
C LYS A 242 13.44 11.95 -19.39
N VAL A 243 14.03 10.87 -19.87
CA VAL A 243 13.52 10.10 -21.03
C VAL A 243 12.12 9.53 -20.73
N VAL A 244 11.88 9.02 -19.51
CA VAL A 244 10.57 8.51 -19.11
C VAL A 244 9.51 9.62 -19.17
N PHE A 245 9.79 10.80 -18.58
CA PHE A 245 8.83 11.90 -18.54
C PHE A 245 8.60 12.56 -19.90
N ASN A 246 9.62 12.63 -20.75
CA ASN A 246 9.49 13.17 -22.11
C ASN A 246 8.48 12.37 -22.98
N LYS A 247 8.31 11.07 -22.72
CA LYS A 247 7.26 10.26 -23.39
C LYS A 247 5.84 10.74 -23.03
N GLY A 248 5.69 11.40 -21.88
CA GLY A 248 4.42 12.00 -21.44
C GLY A 248 4.22 13.45 -21.83
N LEU A 249 5.06 14.02 -22.72
CA LEU A 249 5.05 15.44 -23.12
C LEU A 249 5.26 16.43 -21.95
N VAL A 250 5.88 15.97 -20.88
CA VAL A 250 6.25 16.80 -19.72
C VAL A 250 7.77 16.88 -19.67
N HIS A 251 8.31 18.09 -19.57
CA HIS A 251 9.75 18.34 -19.50
C HIS A 251 10.12 18.95 -18.14
N PRO A 252 9.97 18.19 -17.02
CA PRO A 252 10.26 18.72 -15.70
C PRO A 252 11.77 18.89 -15.47
N GLU A 253 12.12 19.78 -14.59
CA GLU A 253 13.43 19.72 -13.94
C GLU A 253 13.51 18.48 -13.08
N ILE A 254 14.66 17.77 -13.13
CA ILE A 254 14.89 16.55 -12.38
C ILE A 254 16.07 16.74 -11.46
N SER A 255 15.89 16.45 -10.19
CA SER A 255 16.93 16.50 -9.17
C SER A 255 16.98 15.20 -8.35
N LEU A 256 18.11 14.98 -7.66
CA LEU A 256 18.28 13.89 -6.71
C LEU A 256 18.32 14.46 -5.29
N ALA A 257 17.73 13.73 -4.35
CA ALA A 257 17.74 14.09 -2.94
C ALA A 257 17.79 12.85 -2.04
N ALA A 258 18.14 13.07 -0.78
CA ALA A 258 18.06 12.04 0.24
C ALA A 258 16.59 11.71 0.60
N TYR A 259 16.29 10.43 0.68
CA TYR A 259 14.97 9.97 1.13
C TYR A 259 14.74 10.28 2.60
N ARG A 260 13.62 10.90 2.92
CA ARG A 260 13.17 11.13 4.30
C ARG A 260 11.82 10.49 4.54
N VAL A 261 11.69 9.78 5.65
CA VAL A 261 10.39 9.23 6.08
C VAL A 261 9.42 10.39 6.34
N GLY A 262 8.21 10.31 5.79
CA GLY A 262 7.21 11.38 5.96
C GLY A 262 7.25 12.49 4.91
N SER A 263 8.19 12.49 3.96
CA SER A 263 8.30 13.52 2.91
C SER A 263 7.18 13.50 1.84
N ALA A 264 6.13 12.72 2.07
CA ALA A 264 5.00 12.59 1.13
C ALA A 264 3.95 13.71 1.27
N PHE A 265 4.06 14.56 2.31
CA PHE A 265 3.08 15.59 2.66
C PHE A 265 3.76 16.94 2.80
#